data_faa7f1ac291d38e604916e8eff23cfb5
#
_entry.id   faa7f1ac291d38e604916e8eff23cfb5
#
_cell.length_a   1.000
_cell.length_b   1.000
_cell.length_c   1.000
_cell.angle_alpha   90.00
_cell.angle_beta   90.00
_cell.angle_gamma   90.00
#
_symmetry.space_group_name_H-M   'P 1'
#
loop_
_entity.id
_entity.type
_entity.pdbx_description
1 polymer ?
#
loop_
_entity_poly.entity_id
_entity_poly.type
_entity_poly.pdbx_seq_one_letter_code
_entity_poly.pdbx_strand_id
1 'polypeptide(L)'
;CQPVYSQMKGQRIGVTRSQMARGITIATQGYTLGEYREGDQFMPILLKDENIGSYNLTNLQALPIFNPSGKVFSIEQATDGFRFDFRPGVIKRFNRQRVMKAQCDPGRGVNTMQLFAALRDSVDRAVVLPEGYSMKVFGEQESQQESNEALAEYMPLTLVLILIVLLLLLRNYREPVVILLMIPLIFIGVVLGLAVTGKVFNFFSLLGLLGLVGMNIKNAVVLVEQIGVLRAAGKDPYEALTSATRSRIVPVAMASGTTILGMLPLLFDSMFGAMAATIMGGLLVATLLTVCVLPVVYALFYNIRKP
;
A
#
# COMPACT_ATOMS: atom_id res chain seq x y z
N CYS A 1 -28.78 -17.88 19.80
CA CYS A 1 -29.75 -18.66 20.56
C CYS A 1 -29.09 -19.97 21.00
N GLN A 2 -29.17 -20.31 22.29
CA GLN A 2 -28.57 -21.50 22.87
C GLN A 2 -29.67 -22.29 23.60
N PRO A 3 -30.00 -23.52 23.17
CA PRO A 3 -30.92 -24.36 23.91
C PRO A 3 -30.28 -24.81 25.23
N VAL A 4 -31.02 -24.72 26.30
CA VAL A 4 -30.61 -25.19 27.63
C VAL A 4 -31.03 -26.63 27.80
N TYR A 5 -30.11 -27.57 27.56
CA TYR A 5 -30.40 -29.01 27.70
C TYR A 5 -30.73 -29.35 29.14
N SER A 6 -31.88 -30.01 29.35
CA SER A 6 -32.32 -30.56 30.64
C SER A 6 -31.92 -32.02 30.75
N GLN A 7 -31.03 -32.35 31.66
CA GLN A 7 -30.60 -33.73 31.84
C GLN A 7 -31.74 -34.67 32.27
N MET A 8 -32.64 -34.16 33.10
CA MET A 8 -33.81 -34.93 33.56
C MET A 8 -34.77 -35.23 32.43
N LYS A 9 -35.13 -34.20 31.61
CA LYS A 9 -36.01 -34.38 30.45
C LYS A 9 -35.38 -35.27 29.39
N GLY A 10 -34.05 -35.03 29.10
CA GLY A 10 -33.30 -35.81 28.11
C GLY A 10 -33.24 -37.32 28.48
N GLN A 11 -32.95 -37.66 29.75
CA GLN A 11 -32.93 -39.04 30.22
C GLN A 11 -34.30 -39.71 30.09
N ARG A 12 -35.37 -38.97 30.37
CA ARG A 12 -36.77 -39.48 30.27
C ARG A 12 -37.17 -39.93 28.88
N ILE A 13 -36.70 -39.21 27.84
CA ILE A 13 -36.95 -39.49 26.43
C ILE A 13 -35.84 -40.26 25.75
N GLY A 14 -34.75 -40.54 26.47
CA GLY A 14 -33.57 -41.25 25.95
C GLY A 14 -32.74 -40.45 24.96
N VAL A 15 -32.72 -39.12 25.05
CA VAL A 15 -31.94 -38.21 24.16
C VAL A 15 -30.79 -37.60 24.94
N THR A 16 -29.60 -37.76 24.44
CA THR A 16 -28.36 -37.18 25.01
C THR A 16 -28.09 -35.76 24.47
N ARG A 17 -27.28 -35.01 25.18
CA ARG A 17 -26.85 -33.66 24.74
C ARG A 17 -26.15 -33.69 23.36
N SER A 18 -25.35 -34.74 23.08
CA SER A 18 -24.67 -34.88 21.79
C SER A 18 -25.65 -35.16 20.64
N GLN A 19 -26.71 -35.93 20.87
CA GLN A 19 -27.75 -36.18 19.86
C GLN A 19 -28.52 -34.90 19.56
N MET A 20 -28.87 -34.11 20.58
CA MET A 20 -29.51 -32.80 20.40
C MET A 20 -28.58 -31.86 19.61
N ALA A 21 -27.29 -31.78 19.97
CA ALA A 21 -26.34 -30.95 19.24
C ALA A 21 -26.19 -31.37 17.77
N ARG A 22 -26.15 -32.69 17.50
CA ARG A 22 -26.10 -33.22 16.13
C ARG A 22 -27.34 -32.84 15.33
N GLY A 23 -28.56 -32.94 15.91
CA GLY A 23 -29.80 -32.53 15.27
C GLY A 23 -29.77 -31.07 14.88
N ILE A 24 -29.31 -30.18 15.78
CA ILE A 24 -29.16 -28.75 15.51
C ILE A 24 -28.11 -28.49 14.38
N THR A 25 -26.99 -29.19 14.40
CA THR A 25 -25.95 -29.07 13.37
C THR A 25 -26.50 -29.46 12.00
N ILE A 26 -27.25 -30.57 11.88
CA ILE A 26 -27.87 -31.01 10.64
C ILE A 26 -28.80 -29.90 10.09
N ALA A 27 -29.62 -29.33 10.97
CA ALA A 27 -30.59 -28.33 10.60
C ALA A 27 -29.95 -26.96 10.23
N THR A 28 -28.87 -26.56 10.88
CA THR A 28 -28.31 -25.21 10.74
C THR A 28 -27.08 -25.11 9.82
N GLN A 29 -26.22 -26.09 9.85
CA GLN A 29 -24.91 -26.07 9.11
C GLN A 29 -24.78 -27.23 8.12
N GLY A 30 -25.55 -28.29 8.32
CA GLY A 30 -25.34 -29.58 7.67
C GLY A 30 -24.32 -30.44 8.41
N TYR A 31 -24.43 -31.74 8.22
CA TYR A 31 -23.60 -32.76 8.84
C TYR A 31 -22.83 -33.52 7.76
N THR A 32 -21.51 -33.57 7.85
CA THR A 32 -20.69 -34.35 6.92
C THR A 32 -20.85 -35.83 7.17
N LEU A 33 -21.43 -36.56 6.20
CA LEU A 33 -21.62 -38.02 6.23
C LEU A 33 -20.39 -38.78 5.80
N GLY A 34 -19.59 -38.20 4.89
CA GLY A 34 -18.42 -38.81 4.30
C GLY A 34 -17.81 -37.92 3.24
N GLU A 35 -16.84 -38.45 2.52
CA GLU A 35 -16.14 -37.75 1.44
C GLU A 35 -16.23 -38.58 0.16
N TYR A 36 -16.61 -37.95 -0.93
CA TYR A 36 -16.51 -38.50 -2.27
C TYR A 36 -15.21 -38.06 -2.91
N ARG A 37 -14.46 -39.03 -3.40
CA ARG A 37 -13.15 -38.79 -4.03
C ARG A 37 -13.26 -38.92 -5.54
N GLU A 38 -12.88 -37.88 -6.26
CA GLU A 38 -12.78 -37.87 -7.72
C GLU A 38 -11.39 -37.40 -8.14
N GLY A 39 -10.52 -38.33 -8.51
CA GLY A 39 -9.10 -38.03 -8.76
C GLY A 39 -8.40 -37.46 -7.53
N ASP A 40 -7.90 -36.24 -7.65
CA ASP A 40 -7.25 -35.50 -6.54
C ASP A 40 -8.19 -34.60 -5.73
N GLN A 41 -9.48 -34.55 -6.10
CA GLN A 41 -10.47 -33.71 -5.42
C GLN A 41 -11.25 -34.51 -4.38
N PHE A 42 -11.39 -33.93 -3.18
CA PHE A 42 -12.20 -34.44 -2.09
C PHE A 42 -13.47 -33.58 -1.98
N MET A 43 -14.63 -34.18 -2.22
CA MET A 43 -15.91 -33.51 -2.09
C MET A 43 -16.66 -34.02 -0.87
N PRO A 44 -16.95 -33.20 0.15
CA PRO A 44 -17.70 -33.64 1.32
C PRO A 44 -19.16 -33.90 0.96
N ILE A 45 -19.67 -35.05 1.41
CA ILE A 45 -21.10 -35.40 1.33
C ILE A 45 -21.76 -34.81 2.55
N LEU A 46 -22.61 -33.79 2.36
CA LEU A 46 -23.30 -33.09 3.46
C LEU A 46 -24.75 -33.49 3.54
N LEU A 47 -25.18 -33.93 4.72
CA LEU A 47 -26.62 -34.05 5.06
C LEU A 47 -27.11 -32.69 5.54
N LYS A 48 -28.05 -32.09 4.83
CA LYS A 48 -28.64 -30.79 5.15
C LYS A 48 -30.15 -30.89 5.21
N ASP A 49 -30.76 -30.07 6.05
CA ASP A 49 -32.19 -29.81 6.00
C ASP A 49 -32.50 -28.91 4.79
N GLU A 50 -33.62 -29.11 4.13
CA GLU A 50 -34.05 -28.30 2.99
C GLU A 50 -34.30 -26.83 3.37
N ASN A 51 -34.65 -26.56 4.62
CA ASN A 51 -34.97 -25.23 5.14
C ASN A 51 -33.74 -24.51 5.76
N ILE A 52 -32.51 -24.94 5.47
CA ILE A 52 -31.31 -24.30 5.99
C ILE A 52 -31.30 -22.81 5.64
N GLY A 53 -31.12 -21.97 6.66
CA GLY A 53 -31.11 -20.52 6.52
C GLY A 53 -32.43 -19.83 6.82
N SER A 54 -33.54 -20.57 6.93
CA SER A 54 -34.91 -20.05 7.20
C SER A 54 -35.38 -20.30 8.64
N TYR A 55 -34.47 -20.77 9.52
CA TYR A 55 -34.88 -21.11 10.89
C TYR A 55 -35.13 -19.87 11.74
N ASN A 56 -36.37 -19.68 12.16
CA ASN A 56 -36.75 -18.82 13.25
C ASN A 56 -36.78 -19.60 14.57
N LEU A 57 -37.01 -18.94 15.70
CA LEU A 57 -37.01 -19.57 17.01
C LEU A 57 -38.08 -20.69 17.11
N THR A 58 -39.26 -20.49 16.54
CA THR A 58 -40.35 -21.45 16.57
C THR A 58 -40.01 -22.74 15.84
N ASN A 59 -39.33 -22.61 14.68
CA ASN A 59 -38.87 -23.76 13.91
C ASN A 59 -37.75 -24.54 14.65
N LEU A 60 -36.85 -23.83 15.37
CA LEU A 60 -35.85 -24.48 16.19
C LEU A 60 -36.41 -25.23 17.37
N GLN A 61 -37.52 -24.77 17.97
CA GLN A 61 -38.22 -25.47 19.06
C GLN A 61 -38.82 -26.78 18.60
N ALA A 62 -39.41 -26.79 17.41
CA ALA A 62 -40.06 -27.94 16.80
C ALA A 62 -39.08 -28.92 16.12
N LEU A 63 -37.80 -28.61 16.06
CA LEU A 63 -36.80 -29.42 15.34
C LEU A 63 -36.77 -30.88 15.85
N PRO A 64 -36.90 -31.90 14.97
CA PRO A 64 -36.92 -33.28 15.34
C PRO A 64 -35.53 -33.80 15.75
N ILE A 65 -35.45 -34.49 16.87
CA ILE A 65 -34.28 -35.20 17.36
C ILE A 65 -34.59 -36.68 17.48
N PHE A 66 -33.65 -37.53 17.09
CA PHE A 66 -33.78 -38.99 17.16
C PHE A 66 -33.10 -39.53 18.40
N ASN A 67 -33.77 -40.39 19.14
CA ASN A 67 -33.13 -41.17 20.17
C ASN A 67 -32.50 -42.48 19.58
N PRO A 68 -31.69 -43.22 20.35
CA PRO A 68 -31.08 -44.47 19.85
C PRO A 68 -32.11 -45.55 19.45
N SER A 69 -33.34 -45.47 19.96
CA SER A 69 -34.42 -46.40 19.60
C SER A 69 -35.18 -45.97 18.32
N GLY A 70 -34.75 -44.93 17.60
CA GLY A 70 -35.36 -44.44 16.38
C GLY A 70 -36.65 -43.62 16.60
N LYS A 71 -37.03 -43.29 17.84
CA LYS A 71 -38.19 -42.44 18.12
C LYS A 71 -37.80 -40.98 17.97
N VAL A 72 -38.74 -40.19 17.43
CA VAL A 72 -38.59 -38.76 17.15
C VAL A 72 -39.19 -37.93 18.29
N PHE A 73 -38.46 -36.95 18.77
CA PHE A 73 -38.88 -35.97 19.78
C PHE A 73 -38.51 -34.54 19.30
N SER A 74 -39.27 -33.54 19.75
CA SER A 74 -38.87 -32.15 19.51
C SER A 74 -37.77 -31.71 20.47
N ILE A 75 -36.94 -30.76 20.05
CA ILE A 75 -35.88 -30.16 20.91
C ILE A 75 -36.48 -29.63 22.22
N GLU A 76 -37.67 -29.02 22.16
CA GLU A 76 -38.35 -28.46 23.32
C GLU A 76 -38.55 -29.49 24.43
N GLN A 77 -38.82 -30.77 24.09
CA GLN A 77 -39.00 -31.86 25.07
C GLN A 77 -37.70 -32.24 25.80
N ALA A 78 -36.51 -31.87 25.25
CA ALA A 78 -35.21 -32.14 25.84
C ALA A 78 -34.58 -30.90 26.54
N THR A 79 -35.26 -29.74 26.49
CA THR A 79 -34.69 -28.48 26.97
C THR A 79 -35.56 -27.84 28.06
N ASP A 80 -34.95 -26.96 28.87
CA ASP A 80 -35.64 -26.10 29.85
C ASP A 80 -35.91 -24.70 29.28
N GLY A 81 -35.72 -24.54 27.97
CA GLY A 81 -35.92 -23.30 27.25
C GLY A 81 -34.74 -22.90 26.37
N PHE A 82 -34.82 -21.72 25.82
CA PHE A 82 -33.80 -21.16 24.95
C PHE A 82 -33.25 -19.88 25.56
N ARG A 83 -31.92 -19.79 25.66
CA ARG A 83 -31.22 -18.61 26.16
C ARG A 83 -30.64 -17.83 24.98
N PHE A 84 -30.92 -16.54 24.95
CA PHE A 84 -30.26 -15.62 24.04
C PHE A 84 -29.02 -15.06 24.72
N ASP A 85 -27.87 -15.30 24.12
CA ASP A 85 -26.57 -14.81 24.61
C ASP A 85 -25.79 -14.26 23.44
N PHE A 86 -25.19 -13.09 23.64
CA PHE A 86 -24.30 -12.49 22.65
C PHE A 86 -22.88 -12.95 22.95
N ARG A 87 -22.31 -13.70 22.03
CA ARG A 87 -20.93 -14.12 22.10
C ARG A 87 -20.14 -13.59 20.94
N PRO A 88 -18.91 -13.09 21.15
CA PRO A 88 -18.05 -12.70 20.04
C PRO A 88 -17.83 -13.89 19.12
N GLY A 89 -18.21 -13.76 17.84
CA GLY A 89 -17.95 -14.80 16.83
C GLY A 89 -16.47 -14.97 16.54
N VAL A 90 -15.74 -13.86 16.51
CA VAL A 90 -14.28 -13.81 16.31
C VAL A 90 -13.69 -12.86 17.35
N ILE A 91 -12.73 -13.35 18.10
CA ILE A 91 -11.94 -12.53 19.03
C ILE A 91 -10.62 -12.18 18.34
N LYS A 92 -10.52 -10.96 17.83
CA LYS A 92 -9.26 -10.44 17.26
C LYS A 92 -8.33 -9.99 18.39
N ARG A 93 -7.04 -10.27 18.21
CA ARG A 93 -5.99 -9.83 19.13
C ARG A 93 -4.84 -9.20 18.34
N PHE A 94 -4.31 -8.14 18.90
CA PHE A 94 -3.09 -7.49 18.44
C PHE A 94 -2.15 -7.36 19.64
N ASN A 95 -0.90 -7.76 19.53
CA ASN A 95 0.06 -7.79 20.62
C ASN A 95 -0.51 -8.42 21.91
N ARG A 96 -1.21 -9.57 21.79
CA ARG A 96 -1.89 -10.32 22.86
C ARG A 96 -3.08 -9.60 23.52
N GLN A 97 -3.36 -8.35 23.19
CA GLN A 97 -4.52 -7.59 23.68
C GLN A 97 -5.72 -7.80 22.76
N ARG A 98 -6.94 -7.80 23.32
CA ARG A 98 -8.16 -7.86 22.52
C ARG A 98 -8.34 -6.54 21.78
N VAL A 99 -8.67 -6.64 20.49
CA VAL A 99 -8.90 -5.46 19.66
C VAL A 99 -10.24 -5.54 18.94
N MET A 100 -10.85 -4.38 18.77
CA MET A 100 -11.95 -4.18 17.85
C MET A 100 -11.46 -3.27 16.73
N LYS A 101 -11.67 -3.67 15.48
CA LYS A 101 -11.24 -2.93 14.29
C LYS A 101 -12.47 -2.33 13.61
N ALA A 102 -12.53 -1.02 13.52
CA ALA A 102 -13.38 -0.30 12.59
C ALA A 102 -12.59 -0.05 11.31
N GLN A 103 -13.13 -0.39 10.17
CA GLN A 103 -12.49 -0.24 8.86
C GLN A 103 -13.42 0.50 7.92
N CYS A 104 -12.85 1.46 7.17
CA CYS A 104 -13.53 2.11 6.06
C CYS A 104 -12.54 2.28 4.92
N ASP A 105 -13.03 2.23 3.69
CA ASP A 105 -12.27 2.49 2.50
C ASP A 105 -12.74 3.82 1.87
N PRO A 106 -11.83 4.68 1.40
CA PRO A 106 -12.23 5.93 0.75
C PRO A 106 -12.93 5.66 -0.58
N GLY A 107 -13.83 6.56 -0.98
CA GLY A 107 -14.44 6.51 -2.28
C GLY A 107 -13.42 6.69 -3.41
N ARG A 108 -13.79 6.29 -4.64
CA ARG A 108 -12.90 6.46 -5.81
C ARG A 108 -12.53 7.92 -6.02
N GLY A 109 -11.24 8.18 -6.19
CA GLY A 109 -10.71 9.53 -6.44
C GLY A 109 -10.52 10.40 -5.19
N VAL A 110 -10.82 9.89 -4.00
CA VAL A 110 -10.57 10.59 -2.73
C VAL A 110 -9.18 10.24 -2.20
N ASN A 111 -8.43 11.25 -1.81
CA ASN A 111 -7.13 11.04 -1.18
C ASN A 111 -7.31 10.59 0.26
N THR A 112 -6.82 9.38 0.58
CA THR A 112 -6.93 8.76 1.91
C THR A 112 -6.33 9.64 3.00
N MET A 113 -5.18 10.28 2.74
CA MET A 113 -4.48 11.12 3.72
C MET A 113 -5.25 12.40 4.05
N GLN A 114 -5.80 13.07 3.02
CA GLN A 114 -6.61 14.28 3.21
C GLN A 114 -7.91 13.96 3.93
N LEU A 115 -8.56 12.86 3.55
CA LEU A 115 -9.78 12.38 4.21
C LEU A 115 -9.50 12.06 5.68
N PHE A 116 -8.43 11.32 5.94
CA PHE A 116 -8.05 10.98 7.32
C PHE A 116 -7.73 12.22 8.16
N ALA A 117 -6.97 13.16 7.62
CA ALA A 117 -6.67 14.42 8.31
C ALA A 117 -7.93 15.21 8.66
N ALA A 118 -8.92 15.23 7.75
CA ALA A 118 -10.20 15.90 7.98
C ALA A 118 -11.09 15.17 9.02
N LEU A 119 -11.01 13.84 9.07
CA LEU A 119 -11.84 13.01 9.96
C LEU A 119 -11.23 12.85 11.36
N ARG A 120 -9.92 12.93 11.50
CA ARG A 120 -9.20 12.65 12.75
C ARG A 120 -9.78 13.41 13.94
N ASP A 121 -9.93 14.72 13.83
CA ASP A 121 -10.45 15.56 14.89
C ASP A 121 -11.90 15.21 15.26
N SER A 122 -12.67 14.73 14.30
CA SER A 122 -14.07 14.31 14.51
C SER A 122 -14.13 12.96 15.20
N VAL A 123 -13.25 12.02 14.83
CA VAL A 123 -13.13 10.71 15.46
C VAL A 123 -12.63 10.84 16.89
N ASP A 124 -11.60 11.64 17.13
CA ASP A 124 -11.02 11.86 18.47
C ASP A 124 -12.03 12.49 19.43
N ARG A 125 -12.92 13.35 18.92
CA ARG A 125 -14.03 13.94 19.72
C ARG A 125 -15.20 13.00 19.93
N ALA A 126 -15.53 12.17 18.95
CA ALA A 126 -16.68 11.27 19.01
C ALA A 126 -16.40 10.01 19.85
N VAL A 127 -15.16 9.55 19.89
CA VAL A 127 -14.76 8.30 20.55
C VAL A 127 -14.12 8.62 21.90
N VAL A 128 -14.94 8.68 22.95
CA VAL A 128 -14.45 8.77 24.32
C VAL A 128 -14.09 7.37 24.80
N LEU A 129 -12.81 7.11 24.99
CA LEU A 129 -12.32 5.80 25.42
C LEU A 129 -12.35 5.69 26.95
N PRO A 130 -12.88 4.57 27.52
CA PRO A 130 -12.73 4.28 28.95
C PRO A 130 -11.26 4.07 29.34
N GLU A 131 -10.98 4.15 30.65
CA GLU A 131 -9.65 3.85 31.19
C GLU A 131 -9.19 2.44 30.76
N GLY A 132 -7.94 2.32 30.35
CA GLY A 132 -7.33 1.05 29.92
C GLY A 132 -7.55 0.73 28.43
N TYR A 133 -8.27 1.58 27.68
CA TYR A 133 -8.43 1.43 26.23
C TYR A 133 -7.55 2.45 25.50
N SER A 134 -7.01 2.03 24.35
CA SER A 134 -6.25 2.92 23.47
C SER A 134 -6.73 2.74 22.04
N MET A 135 -6.71 3.80 21.26
CA MET A 135 -7.00 3.77 19.83
C MET A 135 -5.70 3.90 19.06
N LYS A 136 -5.49 3.03 18.10
CA LYS A 136 -4.36 3.09 17.17
C LYS A 136 -4.88 3.02 15.74
N VAL A 137 -4.34 3.88 14.89
CA VAL A 137 -4.65 3.89 13.46
C VAL A 137 -3.69 2.93 12.75
N PHE A 138 -4.24 2.06 11.92
CA PHE A 138 -3.52 1.08 11.14
C PHE A 138 -3.78 1.26 9.64
N GLY A 139 -3.03 0.56 8.83
CA GLY A 139 -3.20 0.51 7.39
C GLY A 139 -2.28 1.47 6.65
N GLU A 140 -2.76 2.07 5.57
CA GLU A 140 -1.95 2.92 4.70
C GLU A 140 -1.29 4.08 5.45
N GLN A 141 -2.01 4.67 6.41
CA GLN A 141 -1.50 5.75 7.26
C GLN A 141 -0.27 5.34 8.09
N GLU A 142 -0.33 4.19 8.76
CA GLU A 142 0.78 3.67 9.56
C GLU A 142 1.98 3.35 8.67
N SER A 143 1.75 2.63 7.56
CA SER A 143 2.81 2.26 6.62
C SER A 143 3.49 3.48 5.98
N GLN A 144 2.73 4.53 5.67
CA GLN A 144 3.30 5.78 5.17
C GLN A 144 4.10 6.53 6.23
N GLN A 145 3.61 6.56 7.47
CA GLN A 145 4.31 7.22 8.56
C GLN A 145 5.64 6.51 8.86
N GLU A 146 5.63 5.18 9.03
CA GLU A 146 6.85 4.39 9.23
C GLU A 146 7.86 4.57 8.09
N SER A 147 7.36 4.59 6.85
CA SER A 147 8.20 4.79 5.67
C SER A 147 8.78 6.20 5.60
N ASN A 148 7.99 7.23 5.95
CA ASN A 148 8.45 8.61 5.99
C ASN A 148 9.48 8.82 7.11
N GLU A 149 9.29 8.22 8.28
CA GLU A 149 10.23 8.26 9.39
C GLU A 149 11.57 7.60 9.00
N ALA A 150 11.51 6.40 8.40
CA ALA A 150 12.70 5.71 7.89
C ALA A 150 13.43 6.53 6.80
N LEU A 151 12.68 7.13 5.87
CA LEU A 151 13.26 8.00 4.85
C LEU A 151 13.92 9.24 5.47
N ALA A 152 13.27 9.89 6.45
CA ALA A 152 13.83 11.06 7.13
C ALA A 152 15.10 10.70 7.90
N GLU A 153 15.19 9.53 8.50
CA GLU A 153 16.36 9.04 9.21
C GLU A 153 17.55 8.79 8.27
N TYR A 154 17.31 8.14 7.12
CA TYR A 154 18.39 7.76 6.19
C TYR A 154 18.68 8.80 5.11
N MET A 155 17.82 9.79 4.89
CA MET A 155 18.01 10.81 3.84
C MET A 155 19.29 11.64 4.04
N PRO A 156 19.66 12.13 5.25
CA PRO A 156 20.90 12.87 5.45
C PRO A 156 22.13 12.03 5.11
N LEU A 157 22.14 10.77 5.53
CA LEU A 157 23.23 9.83 5.22
C LEU A 157 23.36 9.61 3.71
N THR A 158 22.24 9.42 3.02
CA THR A 158 22.21 9.24 1.56
C THR A 158 22.74 10.47 0.82
N LEU A 159 22.37 11.69 1.25
CA LEU A 159 22.87 12.92 0.65
C LEU A 159 24.38 13.08 0.84
N VAL A 160 24.89 12.77 2.04
CA VAL A 160 26.34 12.79 2.30
C VAL A 160 27.06 11.77 1.42
N LEU A 161 26.53 10.56 1.29
CA LEU A 161 27.11 9.52 0.45
C LEU A 161 27.14 9.93 -1.04
N ILE A 162 26.04 10.50 -1.54
CA ILE A 162 25.98 11.06 -2.91
C ILE A 162 27.05 12.13 -3.10
N LEU A 163 27.18 13.05 -2.15
CA LEU A 163 28.19 14.11 -2.21
C LEU A 163 29.61 13.54 -2.25
N ILE A 164 29.92 12.55 -1.39
CA ILE A 164 31.23 11.88 -1.38
C ILE A 164 31.51 11.21 -2.73
N VAL A 165 30.57 10.48 -3.28
CA VAL A 165 30.71 9.81 -4.58
C VAL A 165 30.94 10.82 -5.70
N LEU A 166 30.16 11.93 -5.72
CA LEU A 166 30.36 13.00 -6.70
C LEU A 166 31.76 13.67 -6.58
N LEU A 167 32.20 13.91 -5.37
CA LEU A 167 33.55 14.48 -5.15
C LEU A 167 34.66 13.55 -5.62
N LEU A 168 34.53 12.25 -5.35
CA LEU A 168 35.49 11.24 -5.80
C LEU A 168 35.50 11.09 -7.33
N LEU A 169 34.32 11.13 -7.97
CA LEU A 169 34.19 10.95 -9.40
C LEU A 169 34.69 12.14 -10.20
N LEU A 170 34.31 13.35 -9.80
CA LEU A 170 34.60 14.58 -10.56
C LEU A 170 35.93 15.22 -10.17
N ARG A 171 36.58 14.76 -9.09
CA ARG A 171 37.89 15.26 -8.61
C ARG A 171 37.94 16.77 -8.42
N ASN A 172 36.81 17.44 -8.36
CA ASN A 172 36.68 18.89 -8.25
C ASN A 172 35.45 19.22 -7.37
N TYR A 173 35.53 20.23 -6.53
CA TYR A 173 34.46 20.62 -5.62
C TYR A 173 33.37 21.49 -6.28
N ARG A 174 33.70 22.18 -7.39
CA ARG A 174 32.77 23.09 -8.10
C ARG A 174 31.71 22.33 -8.89
N GLU A 175 32.11 21.25 -9.54
CA GLU A 175 31.23 20.45 -10.40
C GLU A 175 30.06 19.77 -9.64
N PRO A 176 30.29 19.13 -8.48
CA PRO A 176 29.21 18.62 -7.65
C PRO A 176 28.22 19.70 -7.23
N VAL A 177 28.68 20.91 -6.89
CA VAL A 177 27.77 22.01 -6.51
C VAL A 177 26.87 22.41 -7.66
N VAL A 178 27.39 22.50 -8.89
CA VAL A 178 26.59 22.78 -10.09
C VAL A 178 25.52 21.70 -10.30
N ILE A 179 25.87 20.43 -10.10
CA ILE A 179 24.94 19.30 -10.25
C ILE A 179 23.86 19.35 -9.17
N LEU A 180 24.25 19.57 -7.91
CA LEU A 180 23.31 19.64 -6.79
C LEU A 180 22.34 20.82 -6.92
N LEU A 181 22.78 21.94 -7.51
CA LEU A 181 21.93 23.10 -7.76
C LEU A 181 20.79 22.80 -8.75
N MET A 182 20.90 21.75 -9.57
CA MET A 182 19.84 21.33 -10.47
C MET A 182 18.71 20.61 -9.75
N ILE A 183 18.95 20.01 -8.58
CA ILE A 183 17.95 19.20 -7.86
C ILE A 183 16.71 20.00 -7.49
N PRO A 184 16.79 21.21 -6.89
CA PRO A 184 15.59 21.99 -6.58
C PRO A 184 14.74 22.35 -7.81
N LEU A 185 15.39 22.54 -8.97
CA LEU A 185 14.68 22.90 -10.21
C LEU A 185 13.83 21.74 -10.77
N ILE A 186 14.19 20.50 -10.45
CA ILE A 186 13.42 19.32 -10.87
C ILE A 186 12.03 19.29 -10.24
N PHE A 187 11.87 19.87 -9.04
CA PHE A 187 10.57 19.94 -8.37
C PHE A 187 9.49 20.65 -9.22
N ILE A 188 9.92 21.62 -10.06
CA ILE A 188 9.00 22.25 -11.00
C ILE A 188 8.37 21.21 -11.94
N GLY A 189 9.18 20.28 -12.46
CA GLY A 189 8.71 19.20 -13.32
C GLY A 189 7.80 18.20 -12.59
N VAL A 190 8.12 17.89 -11.34
CA VAL A 190 7.29 17.01 -10.51
C VAL A 190 5.92 17.63 -10.27
N VAL A 191 5.86 18.90 -9.88
CA VAL A 191 4.58 19.61 -9.65
C VAL A 191 3.77 19.67 -10.93
N LEU A 192 4.39 20.01 -12.06
CA LEU A 192 3.72 20.04 -13.37
C LEU A 192 3.20 18.65 -13.78
N GLY A 193 4.00 17.61 -13.62
CA GLY A 193 3.61 16.24 -13.94
C GLY A 193 2.41 15.76 -13.12
N LEU A 194 2.39 16.01 -11.83
CA LEU A 194 1.28 15.68 -10.95
C LEU A 194 0.04 16.52 -11.26
N ALA A 195 0.20 17.82 -11.51
CA ALA A 195 -0.90 18.72 -11.82
C ALA A 195 -1.60 18.34 -13.13
N VAL A 196 -0.83 18.06 -14.20
CA VAL A 196 -1.38 17.65 -15.50
C VAL A 196 -2.11 16.32 -15.44
N THR A 197 -1.59 15.38 -14.64
CA THR A 197 -2.18 14.04 -14.51
C THR A 197 -3.30 13.96 -13.46
N GLY A 198 -3.51 15.02 -12.68
CA GLY A 198 -4.47 15.06 -11.59
C GLY A 198 -4.13 14.12 -10.42
N LYS A 199 -2.90 13.63 -10.36
CA LYS A 199 -2.43 12.74 -9.28
C LYS A 199 -1.99 13.56 -8.07
N VAL A 200 -2.22 13.00 -6.88
CA VAL A 200 -1.82 13.63 -5.62
C VAL A 200 -0.45 13.14 -5.21
N PHE A 201 0.34 14.04 -4.63
CA PHE A 201 1.64 13.67 -4.05
C PHE A 201 1.44 12.71 -2.87
N ASN A 202 2.00 11.51 -2.97
CA ASN A 202 1.92 10.45 -1.97
C ASN A 202 3.30 9.81 -1.77
N PHE A 203 3.35 8.77 -0.94
CA PHE A 203 4.59 8.01 -0.68
C PHE A 203 5.27 7.50 -1.97
N PHE A 204 4.50 6.98 -2.93
CA PHE A 204 5.05 6.52 -4.21
C PHE A 204 5.61 7.66 -5.06
N SER A 205 5.01 8.86 -4.99
CA SER A 205 5.58 10.05 -5.62
C SER A 205 6.92 10.44 -5.01
N LEU A 206 7.07 10.30 -3.68
CA LEU A 206 8.32 10.54 -2.99
C LEU A 206 9.41 9.55 -3.43
N LEU A 207 9.09 8.26 -3.55
CA LEU A 207 10.01 7.26 -4.11
C LEU A 207 10.38 7.58 -5.55
N GLY A 208 9.40 8.00 -6.36
CA GLY A 208 9.64 8.47 -7.74
C GLY A 208 10.59 9.66 -7.79
N LEU A 209 10.42 10.61 -6.88
CA LEU A 209 11.30 11.78 -6.75
C LEU A 209 12.75 11.37 -6.42
N LEU A 210 12.94 10.44 -5.47
CA LEU A 210 14.29 9.94 -5.13
C LEU A 210 14.96 9.27 -6.33
N GLY A 211 14.23 8.42 -7.05
CA GLY A 211 14.73 7.81 -8.29
C GLY A 211 15.06 8.85 -9.37
N LEU A 212 14.22 9.87 -9.53
CA LEU A 212 14.40 10.97 -10.47
C LEU A 212 15.66 11.80 -10.17
N VAL A 213 15.93 12.09 -8.89
CA VAL A 213 17.18 12.76 -8.47
C VAL A 213 18.39 11.96 -8.91
N GLY A 214 18.41 10.65 -8.71
CA GLY A 214 19.50 9.78 -9.16
C GLY A 214 19.69 9.79 -10.68
N MET A 215 18.59 9.73 -11.45
CA MET A 215 18.64 9.78 -12.92
C MET A 215 19.17 11.13 -13.41
N ASN A 216 18.76 12.24 -12.77
CA ASN A 216 19.24 13.56 -13.13
C ASN A 216 20.72 13.76 -12.83
N ILE A 217 21.19 13.32 -11.67
CA ILE A 217 22.62 13.35 -11.29
C ILE A 217 23.43 12.59 -12.34
N LYS A 218 23.02 11.39 -12.74
CA LYS A 218 23.69 10.60 -13.78
C LYS A 218 23.80 11.38 -15.10
N ASN A 219 22.73 12.00 -15.56
CA ASN A 219 22.71 12.77 -16.80
C ASN A 219 23.63 14.00 -16.71
N ALA A 220 23.61 14.71 -15.58
CA ALA A 220 24.43 15.87 -15.35
C ALA A 220 25.93 15.51 -15.26
N VAL A 221 26.29 14.44 -14.56
CA VAL A 221 27.67 13.93 -14.45
C VAL A 221 28.27 13.63 -15.82
N VAL A 222 27.49 12.90 -16.67
CA VAL A 222 27.95 12.54 -18.04
C VAL A 222 28.26 13.77 -18.89
N LEU A 223 27.47 14.85 -18.74
CA LEU A 223 27.72 16.11 -19.46
C LEU A 223 28.96 16.83 -18.91
N VAL A 224 29.07 16.96 -17.59
CA VAL A 224 30.22 17.65 -16.93
C VAL A 224 31.52 16.92 -17.21
N GLU A 225 31.52 15.57 -17.14
CA GLU A 225 32.70 14.76 -17.48
C GLU A 225 33.11 14.98 -18.94
N GLN A 226 32.16 15.02 -19.89
CA GLN A 226 32.46 15.29 -21.29
C GLN A 226 33.10 16.67 -21.50
N ILE A 227 32.64 17.69 -20.77
CA ILE A 227 33.28 19.02 -20.80
C ILE A 227 34.72 18.91 -20.30
N GLY A 228 34.96 18.18 -19.20
CA GLY A 228 36.28 17.95 -18.65
C GLY A 228 37.23 17.27 -19.64
N VAL A 229 36.77 16.22 -20.32
CA VAL A 229 37.54 15.50 -21.34
C VAL A 229 37.94 16.42 -22.50
N LEU A 230 37.00 17.22 -23.02
CA LEU A 230 37.28 18.13 -24.12
C LEU A 230 38.24 19.28 -23.74
N ARG A 231 38.16 19.77 -22.50
CA ARG A 231 39.08 20.74 -21.95
C ARG A 231 40.48 20.14 -21.77
N ALA A 232 40.57 18.90 -21.29
CA ALA A 232 41.85 18.20 -21.17
C ALA A 232 42.50 17.92 -22.54
N ALA A 233 41.68 17.77 -23.60
CA ALA A 233 42.14 17.64 -24.98
C ALA A 233 42.63 18.99 -25.60
N GLY A 234 42.67 20.09 -24.84
CA GLY A 234 43.20 21.39 -25.28
C GLY A 234 42.20 22.27 -26.03
N LYS A 235 40.88 21.94 -26.04
CA LYS A 235 39.87 22.82 -26.65
C LYS A 235 39.63 24.06 -25.81
N ASP A 236 39.30 25.16 -26.49
CA ASP A 236 38.88 26.38 -25.81
C ASP A 236 37.68 26.11 -24.88
N PRO A 237 37.63 26.71 -23.67
CA PRO A 237 36.57 26.44 -22.70
C PRO A 237 35.14 26.61 -23.23
N TYR A 238 34.90 27.62 -24.09
CA TYR A 238 33.60 27.86 -24.70
C TYR A 238 33.27 26.80 -25.77
N GLU A 239 34.25 26.45 -26.59
CA GLU A 239 34.09 25.35 -27.57
C GLU A 239 33.88 23.99 -26.92
N ALA A 240 34.63 23.70 -25.85
CA ALA A 240 34.46 22.45 -25.07
C ALA A 240 33.04 22.35 -24.50
N LEU A 241 32.53 23.43 -23.91
CA LEU A 241 31.18 23.48 -23.33
C LEU A 241 30.11 23.27 -24.42
N THR A 242 30.16 24.00 -25.51
CA THR A 242 29.18 23.92 -26.58
C THR A 242 29.21 22.57 -27.33
N SER A 243 30.39 22.06 -27.62
CA SER A 243 30.58 20.75 -28.24
C SER A 243 30.14 19.63 -27.36
N ALA A 244 30.42 19.62 -26.06
CA ALA A 244 29.99 18.65 -25.09
C ALA A 244 28.45 18.64 -25.01
N THR A 245 27.84 19.81 -24.85
CA THR A 245 26.40 19.96 -24.80
C THR A 245 25.73 19.39 -26.06
N ARG A 246 26.19 19.81 -27.24
CA ARG A 246 25.64 19.36 -28.52
C ARG A 246 25.75 17.84 -28.70
N SER A 247 26.87 17.24 -28.29
CA SER A 247 27.08 15.77 -28.40
C SER A 247 26.20 14.97 -27.46
N ARG A 248 25.75 15.56 -26.35
CA ARG A 248 24.96 14.87 -25.33
C ARG A 248 23.45 15.11 -25.40
N ILE A 249 22.97 16.06 -26.20
CA ILE A 249 21.53 16.32 -26.38
C ILE A 249 20.79 15.06 -26.80
N VAL A 250 21.23 14.39 -27.86
CA VAL A 250 20.54 13.24 -28.43
C VAL A 250 20.54 12.05 -27.46
N PRO A 251 21.70 11.60 -26.90
CA PRO A 251 21.71 10.50 -25.93
C PRO A 251 20.84 10.76 -24.69
N VAL A 252 20.89 11.96 -24.12
CA VAL A 252 20.11 12.31 -22.94
C VAL A 252 18.62 12.36 -23.26
N ALA A 253 18.24 12.97 -24.39
CA ALA A 253 16.84 13.02 -24.83
C ALA A 253 16.28 11.61 -25.12
N MET A 254 17.05 10.74 -25.75
CA MET A 254 16.65 9.35 -26.01
C MET A 254 16.48 8.56 -24.71
N ALA A 255 17.44 8.67 -23.77
CA ALA A 255 17.36 8.00 -22.48
C ALA A 255 16.12 8.45 -21.67
N SER A 256 15.85 9.75 -21.66
CA SER A 256 14.67 10.30 -20.99
C SER A 256 13.38 9.90 -21.71
N GLY A 257 13.35 9.96 -23.04
CA GLY A 257 12.20 9.58 -23.84
C GLY A 257 11.83 8.10 -23.67
N THR A 258 12.80 7.20 -23.69
CA THR A 258 12.55 5.76 -23.46
C THR A 258 12.02 5.49 -22.06
N THR A 259 12.53 6.19 -21.03
CA THR A 259 12.03 6.06 -19.66
C THR A 259 10.60 6.58 -19.54
N ILE A 260 10.29 7.75 -20.12
CA ILE A 260 8.94 8.32 -20.13
C ILE A 260 7.95 7.38 -20.82
N LEU A 261 8.30 6.85 -21.99
CA LEU A 261 7.46 5.90 -22.72
C LEU A 261 7.28 4.58 -21.95
N GLY A 262 8.33 4.08 -21.30
CA GLY A 262 8.26 2.88 -20.47
C GLY A 262 7.39 3.04 -19.22
N MET A 263 7.28 4.25 -18.68
CA MET A 263 6.42 4.56 -17.53
C MET A 263 4.96 4.86 -17.89
N LEU A 264 4.65 5.05 -19.18
CA LEU A 264 3.30 5.42 -19.63
C LEU A 264 2.22 4.43 -19.21
N PRO A 265 2.40 3.09 -19.31
CA PRO A 265 1.41 2.15 -18.82
C PRO A 265 1.15 2.27 -17.31
N LEU A 266 2.18 2.57 -16.54
CA LEU A 266 2.11 2.69 -15.08
C LEU A 266 1.30 3.92 -14.63
N LEU A 267 1.15 4.93 -15.50
CA LEU A 267 0.37 6.13 -15.20
C LEU A 267 -1.11 5.81 -14.92
N PHE A 268 -1.64 4.76 -15.53
CA PHE A 268 -3.03 4.34 -15.35
C PHE A 268 -3.23 3.40 -14.15
N ASP A 269 -2.16 2.98 -13.52
CA ASP A 269 -2.22 2.17 -12.30
C ASP A 269 -2.71 3.01 -11.11
N SER A 270 -3.51 2.38 -10.22
CA SER A 270 -4.07 3.06 -9.07
C SER A 270 -3.04 3.36 -7.98
N MET A 271 -2.04 2.50 -7.83
CA MET A 271 -1.03 2.56 -6.78
C MET A 271 0.22 3.33 -7.25
N PHE A 272 0.76 2.95 -8.41
CA PHE A 272 2.02 3.49 -8.94
C PHE A 272 1.84 4.69 -9.89
N GLY A 273 0.60 5.06 -10.23
CA GLY A 273 0.34 6.15 -11.18
C GLY A 273 0.92 7.50 -10.74
N ALA A 274 0.93 7.78 -9.44
CA ALA A 274 1.52 9.02 -8.91
C ALA A 274 3.07 9.00 -9.01
N MET A 275 3.71 7.85 -8.82
CA MET A 275 5.15 7.66 -9.04
C MET A 275 5.50 7.87 -10.53
N ALA A 276 4.74 7.27 -11.44
CA ALA A 276 4.94 7.42 -12.87
C ALA A 276 4.80 8.88 -13.31
N ALA A 277 3.76 9.60 -12.84
CA ALA A 277 3.56 11.01 -13.11
C ALA A 277 4.73 11.88 -12.62
N THR A 278 5.24 11.60 -11.42
CA THR A 278 6.40 12.27 -10.82
C THR A 278 7.66 12.07 -11.66
N ILE A 279 7.96 10.83 -12.06
CA ILE A 279 9.14 10.51 -12.85
C ILE A 279 9.01 11.10 -14.26
N MET A 280 7.88 10.94 -14.93
CA MET A 280 7.67 11.42 -16.30
C MET A 280 7.75 12.96 -16.38
N GLY A 281 6.99 13.67 -15.53
CA GLY A 281 6.99 15.12 -15.49
C GLY A 281 8.34 15.68 -15.05
N GLY A 282 8.93 15.12 -14.00
CA GLY A 282 10.22 15.51 -13.50
C GLY A 282 11.34 15.25 -14.50
N LEU A 283 11.37 14.10 -15.18
CA LEU A 283 12.40 13.74 -16.15
C LEU A 283 12.34 14.60 -17.42
N LEU A 284 11.13 14.97 -17.87
CA LEU A 284 10.96 15.89 -18.98
C LEU A 284 11.61 17.25 -18.68
N VAL A 285 11.29 17.83 -17.53
CA VAL A 285 11.87 19.12 -17.12
C VAL A 285 13.37 18.96 -16.81
N ALA A 286 13.79 17.90 -16.12
CA ALA A 286 15.19 17.62 -15.84
C ALA A 286 16.04 17.52 -17.13
N THR A 287 15.48 16.92 -18.19
CA THR A 287 16.17 16.85 -19.49
C THR A 287 16.38 18.22 -20.09
N LEU A 288 15.35 19.08 -20.06
CA LEU A 288 15.45 20.46 -20.52
C LEU A 288 16.47 21.26 -19.68
N LEU A 289 16.45 21.09 -18.37
CA LEU A 289 17.39 21.74 -17.46
C LEU A 289 18.82 21.29 -17.71
N THR A 290 19.04 19.99 -17.91
CA THR A 290 20.40 19.46 -18.19
C THR A 290 20.96 19.98 -19.50
N VAL A 291 20.11 20.15 -20.52
CA VAL A 291 20.55 20.63 -21.84
C VAL A 291 20.71 22.14 -21.90
N CYS A 292 19.81 22.90 -21.26
CA CYS A 292 19.76 24.35 -21.37
C CYS A 292 20.41 25.06 -20.16
N VAL A 293 20.04 24.65 -18.94
CA VAL A 293 20.42 25.39 -17.73
C VAL A 293 21.78 24.96 -17.21
N LEU A 294 22.09 23.64 -17.22
CA LEU A 294 23.38 23.15 -16.71
C LEU A 294 24.59 23.80 -17.42
N PRO A 295 24.62 23.92 -18.76
CA PRO A 295 25.74 24.59 -19.44
C PRO A 295 25.86 26.06 -19.04
N VAL A 296 24.76 26.76 -18.85
CA VAL A 296 24.75 28.17 -18.42
C VAL A 296 25.30 28.30 -16.99
N VAL A 297 24.81 27.48 -16.07
CA VAL A 297 25.28 27.47 -14.68
C VAL A 297 26.78 27.10 -14.63
N TYR A 298 27.20 26.11 -15.42
CA TYR A 298 28.59 25.72 -15.53
C TYR A 298 29.46 26.90 -16.04
N ALA A 299 29.02 27.61 -17.08
CA ALA A 299 29.71 28.79 -17.62
C ALA A 299 29.84 29.90 -16.57
N LEU A 300 28.80 30.16 -15.77
CA LEU A 300 28.82 31.13 -14.68
C LEU A 300 29.82 30.75 -13.58
N PHE A 301 29.84 29.50 -13.15
CA PHE A 301 30.78 29.03 -12.10
C PHE A 301 32.24 29.06 -12.54
N TYR A 302 32.50 28.85 -13.81
CA TYR A 302 33.87 28.86 -14.39
C TYR A 302 34.23 30.15 -15.11
N ASN A 303 33.33 31.16 -15.06
CA ASN A 303 33.49 32.48 -15.70
C ASN A 303 33.87 32.36 -17.19
N ILE A 304 33.26 31.41 -17.91
CA ILE A 304 33.49 31.18 -19.35
C ILE A 304 32.70 32.23 -20.12
N ARG A 305 33.40 33.09 -20.85
CA ARG A 305 32.75 34.10 -21.73
C ARG A 305 32.83 33.63 -23.17
N LYS A 306 31.87 34.08 -23.97
CA LYS A 306 31.91 33.91 -25.42
C LYS A 306 33.06 34.77 -25.94
N PRO A 307 33.95 34.20 -26.79
CA PRO A 307 35.03 34.98 -27.44
C PRO A 307 34.47 36.09 -28.31
#